data_2a9d08545b49d43ae532ae45cc81f2a6
#
_entry.id   2a9d08545b49d43ae532ae45cc81f2a6
#
_cell.length_a   1.000
_cell.length_b   1.000
_cell.length_c   1.000
_cell.angle_alpha   90.00
_cell.angle_beta   90.00
_cell.angle_gamma   90.00
#
_symmetry.space_group_name_H-M   'P 1'
#
loop_
_entity.id
_entity.type
_entity.pdbx_description
1 polymer ?
#
loop_
_entity_poly.entity_id
_entity_poly.type
_entity_poly.pdbx_seq_one_letter_code
_entity_poly.pdbx_strand_id
1 'polypeptide(L)'
;MSAADTSYMKEKPVLSLLLSMGIPMMLSMLINSLYNIVDGIFVARMSEDAMMAISLVYPVQNLLHSIAVGFGVGTNAVIAIFLGSRKSDAASSVASQGILLNLCHGLVFMVFGILFMRPFLNMFTSNETVIAYGMQYGIIVLCFSMIHSTELSFEKIFQSVGRMKTSMISLGSSCMINIILDPLLIFGIGPFPEMGIRGAALATGIGQTTGLCIYLLTSRIKPLNLQFKMQYFKPDKNICRRLYGIGIPATLNMALPSFLISALNILLGTFSDTQVLVLGIYYKLQSFLYLPANGMIQGMRPIMSYNYGARESSRVRSIYQTALYIIILILLAGTVLCLAVPDQLIHLFSNNTETIVAGRRALRIICIGFAVSGVSVVTAGALEAMGKGIHSLLISCMRYIVLILPLAFIFSHFFGVNGVWHAFWITEVITAVTSSLIFYRQYRAIA
;
A
#
# COMPACT_ATOMS: atom_id res chain seq x y z
N MET A 1 10.06 19.42 -27.77
CA MET A 1 10.14 19.35 -26.29
C MET A 1 10.91 18.09 -25.94
N SER A 2 12.04 18.21 -25.23
CA SER A 2 12.90 17.08 -24.88
C SER A 2 12.09 16.08 -24.04
N ALA A 3 12.13 14.81 -24.46
CA ALA A 3 11.61 13.69 -23.68
C ALA A 3 12.25 13.69 -22.29
N ALA A 4 11.52 13.30 -21.25
CA ALA A 4 12.01 13.37 -19.87
C ALA A 4 13.28 12.53 -19.71
N ASP A 5 14.40 13.20 -19.64
CA ASP A 5 15.69 12.55 -19.39
C ASP A 5 15.66 11.91 -17.98
N THR A 6 15.86 10.60 -17.89
CA THR A 6 15.91 9.84 -16.63
C THR A 6 17.33 9.67 -16.12
N SER A 7 18.35 10.22 -16.82
CA SER A 7 19.78 10.11 -16.43
C SER A 7 20.07 10.73 -15.07
N TYR A 8 19.29 11.75 -14.68
CA TYR A 8 19.40 12.38 -13.36
C TYR A 8 19.27 11.41 -12.18
N MET A 9 18.58 10.25 -12.38
CA MET A 9 18.50 9.19 -11.36
C MET A 9 19.87 8.56 -11.06
N LYS A 10 20.80 8.65 -12.03
CA LYS A 10 22.17 8.18 -11.89
C LYS A 10 23.12 9.28 -11.42
N GLU A 11 22.85 10.55 -11.74
CA GLU A 11 23.81 11.66 -11.59
C GLU A 11 23.63 12.45 -10.30
N LYS A 12 22.38 12.71 -9.89
CA LYS A 12 22.09 13.54 -8.71
C LYS A 12 22.56 12.92 -7.40
N PRO A 13 22.93 13.73 -6.38
CA PRO A 13 23.23 13.23 -5.03
C PRO A 13 22.07 12.38 -4.48
N VAL A 14 22.42 11.23 -3.89
CA VAL A 14 21.41 10.21 -3.47
C VAL A 14 20.40 10.77 -2.48
N LEU A 15 20.83 11.52 -1.46
CA LEU A 15 19.94 12.10 -0.46
C LEU A 15 18.93 13.06 -1.09
N SER A 16 19.40 14.02 -1.90
CA SER A 16 18.52 14.99 -2.60
C SER A 16 17.54 14.28 -3.51
N LEU A 17 17.99 13.24 -4.20
CA LEU A 17 17.15 12.45 -5.10
C LEU A 17 16.06 11.70 -4.33
N LEU A 18 16.42 11.00 -3.25
CA LEU A 18 15.47 10.28 -2.38
C LEU A 18 14.44 11.22 -1.77
N LEU A 19 14.84 12.37 -1.27
CA LEU A 19 13.91 13.35 -0.71
C LEU A 19 12.99 13.93 -1.79
N SER A 20 13.51 14.26 -2.97
CA SER A 20 12.72 14.81 -4.07
C SER A 20 11.64 13.85 -4.59
N MET A 21 11.85 12.55 -4.45
CA MET A 21 10.89 11.51 -4.85
C MET A 21 10.07 10.99 -3.66
N GLY A 22 10.66 10.86 -2.49
CA GLY A 22 10.00 10.35 -1.30
C GLY A 22 8.99 11.32 -0.70
N ILE A 23 9.33 12.61 -0.57
CA ILE A 23 8.43 13.60 0.03
C ILE A 23 7.08 13.69 -0.70
N PRO A 24 7.00 13.81 -2.05
CA PRO A 24 5.71 13.77 -2.73
C PRO A 24 4.90 12.51 -2.44
N MET A 25 5.55 11.34 -2.33
CA MET A 25 4.87 10.08 -2.02
C MET A 25 4.41 9.99 -0.56
N MET A 26 5.19 10.56 0.39
CA MET A 26 4.77 10.68 1.78
C MET A 26 3.51 11.55 1.90
N LEU A 27 3.48 12.69 1.21
CA LEU A 27 2.30 13.57 1.16
C LEU A 27 1.11 12.88 0.50
N SER A 28 1.33 12.13 -0.58
CA SER A 28 0.27 11.34 -1.23
C SER A 28 -0.36 10.33 -0.28
N MET A 29 0.47 9.61 0.48
CA MET A 29 0.00 8.65 1.47
C MET A 29 -0.81 9.31 2.60
N LEU A 30 -0.36 10.48 3.06
CA LEU A 30 -1.08 11.25 4.07
C LEU A 30 -2.44 11.73 3.55
N ILE A 31 -2.48 12.31 2.35
CA ILE A 31 -3.73 12.75 1.70
C ILE A 31 -4.70 11.58 1.55
N ASN A 32 -4.22 10.43 1.08
CA ASN A 32 -5.04 9.23 0.93
C ASN A 32 -5.58 8.72 2.27
N SER A 33 -4.79 8.79 3.34
CA SER A 33 -5.26 8.39 4.68
C SER A 33 -6.32 9.33 5.22
N LEU A 34 -6.14 10.65 5.06
CA LEU A 34 -7.13 11.66 5.45
C LEU A 34 -8.44 11.50 4.67
N TYR A 35 -8.34 11.27 3.37
CA TYR A 35 -9.51 11.00 2.53
C TYR A 35 -10.33 9.82 3.05
N ASN A 36 -9.70 8.68 3.34
CA ASN A 36 -10.41 7.50 3.85
C ASN A 36 -11.15 7.76 5.17
N ILE A 37 -10.61 8.65 6.02
CA ILE A 37 -11.29 9.05 7.27
C ILE A 37 -12.52 9.89 6.96
N VAL A 38 -12.39 10.86 6.06
CA VAL A 38 -13.49 11.80 5.71
C VAL A 38 -14.64 11.04 5.03
N ASP A 39 -14.33 10.17 4.06
CA ASP A 39 -15.32 9.30 3.41
C ASP A 39 -16.08 8.44 4.43
N GLY A 40 -15.35 7.79 5.34
CA GLY A 40 -15.97 7.03 6.43
C GLY A 40 -16.90 7.85 7.33
N ILE A 41 -16.57 9.14 7.62
CA ILE A 41 -17.42 10.03 8.41
C ILE A 41 -18.73 10.35 7.68
N PHE A 42 -18.69 10.62 6.37
CA PHE A 42 -19.91 10.89 5.61
C PHE A 42 -20.84 9.69 5.55
N VAL A 43 -20.29 8.49 5.33
CA VAL A 43 -21.09 7.26 5.31
C VAL A 43 -21.67 6.92 6.68
N ALA A 44 -20.90 7.10 7.75
CA ALA A 44 -21.38 6.87 9.12
C ALA A 44 -22.56 7.80 9.50
N ARG A 45 -22.67 8.99 8.89
CA ARG A 45 -23.80 9.90 9.08
C ARG A 45 -25.09 9.49 8.35
N MET A 46 -25.01 8.54 7.42
CA MET A 46 -26.23 8.05 6.72
C MET A 46 -27.04 7.11 7.60
N SER A 47 -26.43 5.97 7.97
CA SER A 47 -27.03 4.97 8.85
C SER A 47 -25.97 3.94 9.27
N GLU A 48 -26.24 3.22 10.37
CA GLU A 48 -25.42 2.11 10.84
C GLU A 48 -25.39 0.96 9.80
N ASP A 49 -26.53 0.67 9.15
CA ASP A 49 -26.64 -0.35 8.10
C ASP A 49 -25.77 0.00 6.87
N ALA A 50 -25.69 1.29 6.48
CA ALA A 50 -24.84 1.74 5.39
C ALA A 50 -23.36 1.55 5.73
N MET A 51 -22.95 1.92 6.95
CA MET A 51 -21.58 1.74 7.42
C MET A 51 -21.22 0.25 7.52
N MET A 52 -22.13 -0.59 7.99
CA MET A 52 -21.95 -2.05 8.02
C MET A 52 -21.78 -2.60 6.60
N ALA A 53 -22.62 -2.17 5.67
CA ALA A 53 -22.57 -2.62 4.27
C ALA A 53 -21.20 -2.31 3.61
N ILE A 54 -20.69 -1.08 3.77
CA ILE A 54 -19.35 -0.70 3.24
C ILE A 54 -18.25 -1.51 3.91
N SER A 55 -18.35 -1.74 5.22
CA SER A 55 -17.38 -2.56 5.94
C SER A 55 -17.31 -4.00 5.43
N LEU A 56 -18.47 -4.57 5.00
CA LEU A 56 -18.51 -5.89 4.40
C LEU A 56 -17.98 -5.92 2.96
N VAL A 57 -18.15 -4.85 2.18
CA VAL A 57 -17.62 -4.74 0.80
C VAL A 57 -16.12 -4.43 0.79
N TYR A 58 -15.60 -3.76 1.83
CA TYR A 58 -14.20 -3.32 1.91
C TYR A 58 -13.15 -4.42 1.62
N PRO A 59 -13.27 -5.67 2.12
CA PRO A 59 -12.31 -6.73 1.79
C PRO A 59 -12.19 -6.99 0.29
N VAL A 60 -13.29 -6.92 -0.46
CA VAL A 60 -13.29 -7.11 -1.92
C VAL A 60 -12.56 -5.96 -2.61
N GLN A 61 -12.83 -4.71 -2.20
CA GLN A 61 -12.13 -3.53 -2.70
C GLN A 61 -10.65 -3.57 -2.38
N ASN A 62 -10.28 -3.95 -1.16
CA ASN A 62 -8.89 -4.04 -0.74
C ASN A 62 -8.12 -5.13 -1.49
N LEU A 63 -8.76 -6.24 -1.82
CA LEU A 63 -8.16 -7.29 -2.64
C LEU A 63 -7.89 -6.80 -4.07
N LEU A 64 -8.87 -6.13 -4.71
CA LEU A 64 -8.69 -5.48 -6.01
C LEU A 64 -7.52 -4.48 -5.98
N HIS A 65 -7.51 -3.59 -4.98
CA HIS A 65 -6.46 -2.60 -4.80
C HIS A 65 -5.08 -3.25 -4.62
N SER A 66 -4.98 -4.28 -3.78
CA SER A 66 -3.73 -5.00 -3.50
C SER A 66 -3.17 -5.67 -4.76
N ILE A 67 -4.02 -6.26 -5.60
CA ILE A 67 -3.61 -6.85 -6.87
C ILE A 67 -3.12 -5.76 -7.83
N ALA A 68 -3.90 -4.69 -8.01
CA ALA A 68 -3.53 -3.60 -8.92
C ALA A 68 -2.22 -2.91 -8.50
N VAL A 69 -2.03 -2.66 -7.20
CA VAL A 69 -0.78 -2.10 -6.66
C VAL A 69 0.38 -3.09 -6.78
N GLY A 70 0.18 -4.36 -6.44
CA GLY A 70 1.23 -5.39 -6.51
C GLY A 70 1.77 -5.55 -7.92
N PHE A 71 0.90 -5.68 -8.92
CA PHE A 71 1.31 -5.70 -10.33
C PHE A 71 1.91 -4.37 -10.77
N GLY A 72 1.41 -3.26 -10.27
CA GLY A 72 1.98 -1.94 -10.48
C GLY A 72 3.41 -1.82 -9.97
N VAL A 73 3.72 -2.39 -8.79
CA VAL A 73 5.10 -2.47 -8.27
C VAL A 73 6.02 -3.24 -9.22
N GLY A 74 5.55 -4.36 -9.75
CA GLY A 74 6.27 -5.11 -10.77
C GLY A 74 6.53 -4.27 -12.04
N THR A 75 5.51 -3.60 -12.53
CA THR A 75 5.59 -2.72 -13.71
C THR A 75 6.60 -1.58 -13.47
N ASN A 76 6.52 -0.90 -12.32
CA ASN A 76 7.44 0.17 -11.92
C ASN A 76 8.91 -0.32 -11.92
N ALA A 77 9.17 -1.43 -11.24
CA ALA A 77 10.53 -1.97 -11.11
C ALA A 77 11.11 -2.37 -12.48
N VAL A 78 10.35 -3.11 -13.29
CA VAL A 78 10.87 -3.64 -14.57
C VAL A 78 11.05 -2.52 -15.60
N ILE A 79 10.17 -1.51 -15.66
CA ILE A 79 10.36 -0.32 -16.51
C ILE A 79 11.66 0.39 -16.11
N ALA A 80 11.83 0.72 -14.83
CA ALA A 80 13.00 1.46 -14.37
C ALA A 80 14.31 0.68 -14.58
N ILE A 81 14.31 -0.65 -14.42
CA ILE A 81 15.45 -1.51 -14.75
C ILE A 81 15.81 -1.42 -16.24
N PHE A 82 14.82 -1.49 -17.14
CA PHE A 82 15.09 -1.39 -18.57
C PHE A 82 15.54 0.00 -18.99
N LEU A 83 14.99 1.06 -18.38
CA LEU A 83 15.46 2.43 -18.62
C LEU A 83 16.91 2.61 -18.16
N GLY A 84 17.25 2.09 -16.98
CA GLY A 84 18.65 2.07 -16.50
C GLY A 84 19.59 1.31 -17.42
N SER A 85 19.12 0.22 -18.03
CA SER A 85 19.86 -0.58 -19.02
C SER A 85 19.88 0.03 -20.43
N ARG A 86 19.30 1.23 -20.63
CA ARG A 86 19.13 1.91 -21.93
C ARG A 86 18.31 1.11 -22.96
N LYS A 87 17.37 0.28 -22.51
CA LYS A 87 16.48 -0.54 -23.34
C LYS A 87 15.08 0.07 -23.39
N SER A 88 14.93 1.23 -24.03
CA SER A 88 13.68 2.01 -24.06
C SER A 88 12.50 1.27 -24.70
N ASP A 89 12.74 0.46 -25.75
CA ASP A 89 11.67 -0.33 -26.38
C ASP A 89 11.14 -1.43 -25.46
N ALA A 90 12.03 -2.10 -24.71
CA ALA A 90 11.63 -3.08 -23.72
C ALA A 90 10.86 -2.41 -22.57
N ALA A 91 11.28 -1.23 -22.12
CA ALA A 91 10.56 -0.45 -21.12
C ALA A 91 9.15 -0.06 -21.60
N SER A 92 9.02 0.35 -22.88
CA SER A 92 7.74 0.68 -23.52
C SER A 92 6.82 -0.55 -23.62
N SER A 93 7.38 -1.71 -23.97
CA SER A 93 6.64 -2.98 -23.98
C SER A 93 6.13 -3.37 -22.61
N VAL A 94 6.96 -3.22 -21.55
CA VAL A 94 6.56 -3.47 -20.16
C VAL A 94 5.45 -2.53 -19.72
N ALA A 95 5.54 -1.24 -20.05
CA ALA A 95 4.50 -0.27 -19.73
C ALA A 95 3.16 -0.62 -20.38
N SER A 96 3.18 -0.94 -21.68
CA SER A 96 1.97 -1.29 -22.43
C SER A 96 1.34 -2.59 -21.93
N GLN A 97 2.16 -3.64 -21.70
CA GLN A 97 1.67 -4.92 -21.17
C GLN A 97 1.24 -4.83 -19.70
N GLY A 98 1.89 -3.99 -18.89
CA GLY A 98 1.48 -3.71 -17.52
C GLY A 98 0.08 -3.09 -17.45
N ILE A 99 -0.23 -2.12 -18.33
CA ILE A 99 -1.58 -1.55 -18.46
C ILE A 99 -2.58 -2.64 -18.88
N LEU A 100 -2.25 -3.43 -19.92
CA LEU A 100 -3.14 -4.47 -20.42
C LEU A 100 -3.46 -5.51 -19.34
N LEU A 101 -2.46 -6.01 -18.64
CA LEU A 101 -2.65 -7.01 -17.58
C LEU A 101 -3.48 -6.47 -16.43
N ASN A 102 -3.20 -5.25 -15.94
CA ASN A 102 -4.01 -4.64 -14.90
C ASN A 102 -5.44 -4.36 -15.34
N LEU A 103 -5.65 -3.97 -16.59
CA LEU A 103 -6.98 -3.83 -17.16
C LEU A 103 -7.73 -5.17 -17.18
N CYS A 104 -7.05 -6.25 -17.56
CA CYS A 104 -7.63 -7.60 -17.52
C CYS A 104 -7.96 -8.02 -16.08
N HIS A 105 -7.10 -7.73 -15.09
CA HIS A 105 -7.41 -7.99 -13.69
C HIS A 105 -8.63 -7.19 -13.23
N GLY A 106 -8.71 -5.90 -13.58
CA GLY A 106 -9.88 -5.07 -13.30
C GLY A 106 -11.16 -5.63 -13.91
N LEU A 107 -11.11 -6.11 -15.16
CA LEU A 107 -12.23 -6.75 -15.84
C LEU A 107 -12.67 -8.05 -15.13
N VAL A 108 -11.71 -8.90 -14.75
CA VAL A 108 -11.98 -10.12 -13.99
C VAL A 108 -12.69 -9.78 -12.68
N PHE A 109 -12.16 -8.79 -11.93
CA PHE A 109 -12.79 -8.35 -10.68
C PHE A 109 -14.18 -7.74 -10.90
N MET A 110 -14.39 -6.99 -11.98
CA MET A 110 -15.72 -6.46 -12.33
C MET A 110 -16.72 -7.61 -12.54
N VAL A 111 -16.38 -8.57 -13.40
CA VAL A 111 -17.30 -9.66 -13.76
C VAL A 111 -17.56 -10.57 -12.56
N PHE A 112 -16.51 -11.14 -11.98
CA PHE A 112 -16.65 -12.09 -10.88
C PHE A 112 -17.15 -11.41 -9.60
N GLY A 113 -16.69 -10.20 -9.31
CA GLY A 113 -17.12 -9.45 -8.13
C GLY A 113 -18.62 -9.13 -8.18
N ILE A 114 -19.16 -8.71 -9.34
CA ILE A 114 -20.59 -8.44 -9.49
C ILE A 114 -21.40 -9.74 -9.37
N LEU A 115 -20.96 -10.83 -10.02
CA LEU A 115 -21.65 -12.13 -9.97
C LEU A 115 -21.69 -12.72 -8.55
N PHE A 116 -20.62 -12.59 -7.80
CA PHE A 116 -20.49 -13.21 -6.48
C PHE A 116 -20.75 -12.25 -5.30
N MET A 117 -21.07 -10.98 -5.53
CA MET A 117 -21.27 -10.00 -4.46
C MET A 117 -22.41 -10.41 -3.52
N ARG A 118 -23.57 -10.79 -4.03
CA ARG A 118 -24.71 -11.18 -3.19
C ARG A 118 -24.44 -12.46 -2.38
N PRO A 119 -23.96 -13.57 -2.97
CA PRO A 119 -23.52 -14.74 -2.21
C PRO A 119 -22.48 -14.40 -1.15
N PHE A 120 -21.52 -13.53 -1.46
CA PHE A 120 -20.50 -13.08 -0.51
C PHE A 120 -21.10 -12.35 0.70
N LEU A 121 -22.00 -11.38 0.47
CA LEU A 121 -22.65 -10.63 1.56
C LEU A 121 -23.51 -11.54 2.43
N ASN A 122 -24.24 -12.51 1.83
CA ASN A 122 -25.06 -13.47 2.55
C ASN A 122 -24.26 -14.39 3.49
N MET A 123 -22.92 -14.52 3.30
CA MET A 123 -22.07 -15.28 4.23
C MET A 123 -21.88 -14.57 5.57
N PHE A 124 -22.06 -13.25 5.63
CA PHE A 124 -21.75 -12.43 6.79
C PHE A 124 -22.98 -11.86 7.49
N THR A 125 -24.11 -11.69 6.78
CA THR A 125 -25.32 -11.11 7.36
C THR A 125 -26.56 -11.65 6.71
N SER A 126 -27.66 -11.72 7.50
CA SER A 126 -29.01 -12.00 7.02
C SER A 126 -29.88 -10.73 6.95
N ASN A 127 -29.34 -9.56 7.27
CA ASN A 127 -30.05 -8.29 7.19
C ASN A 127 -30.16 -7.84 5.73
N GLU A 128 -31.37 -7.95 5.16
CA GLU A 128 -31.64 -7.61 3.75
C GLU A 128 -31.35 -6.13 3.43
N THR A 129 -31.47 -5.21 4.40
CA THR A 129 -31.13 -3.79 4.20
C THR A 129 -29.63 -3.63 4.00
N VAL A 130 -28.80 -4.29 4.82
CA VAL A 130 -27.34 -4.29 4.70
C VAL A 130 -26.92 -4.93 3.38
N ILE A 131 -27.54 -6.05 3.01
CA ILE A 131 -27.27 -6.72 1.73
C ILE A 131 -27.62 -5.80 0.55
N ALA A 132 -28.80 -5.14 0.60
CA ALA A 132 -29.22 -4.22 -0.45
C ALA A 132 -28.25 -3.02 -0.60
N TYR A 133 -27.82 -2.43 0.51
CA TYR A 133 -26.79 -1.37 0.51
C TYR A 133 -25.44 -1.87 -0.01
N GLY A 134 -25.01 -3.05 0.44
CA GLY A 134 -23.76 -3.66 -0.02
C GLY A 134 -23.76 -3.96 -1.52
N MET A 135 -24.89 -4.42 -2.06
CA MET A 135 -25.08 -4.63 -3.50
C MET A 135 -25.04 -3.30 -4.26
N GLN A 136 -25.75 -2.27 -3.79
CA GLN A 136 -25.80 -0.97 -4.44
C GLN A 136 -24.41 -0.31 -4.50
N TYR A 137 -23.66 -0.32 -3.39
CA TYR A 137 -22.32 0.21 -3.30
C TYR A 137 -21.33 -0.64 -4.10
N GLY A 138 -21.30 -1.94 -3.83
CA GLY A 138 -20.31 -2.86 -4.37
C GLY A 138 -20.37 -2.98 -5.89
N ILE A 139 -21.57 -3.05 -6.50
CA ILE A 139 -21.71 -3.12 -7.97
C ILE A 139 -21.12 -1.86 -8.61
N ILE A 140 -21.45 -0.67 -8.11
CA ILE A 140 -20.94 0.59 -8.67
C ILE A 140 -19.42 0.63 -8.58
N VAL A 141 -18.85 0.36 -7.40
CA VAL A 141 -17.40 0.37 -7.22
C VAL A 141 -16.71 -0.67 -8.13
N LEU A 142 -17.30 -1.85 -8.29
CA LEU A 142 -16.75 -2.88 -9.17
C LEU A 142 -16.85 -2.50 -10.66
N CYS A 143 -17.85 -1.75 -11.09
CA CYS A 143 -17.90 -1.18 -12.44
C CYS A 143 -16.71 -0.23 -12.71
N PHE A 144 -16.20 0.45 -11.69
CA PHE A 144 -15.01 1.31 -11.81
C PHE A 144 -13.69 0.54 -11.65
N SER A 145 -13.69 -0.77 -11.40
CA SER A 145 -12.46 -1.54 -11.17
C SER A 145 -11.46 -1.49 -12.33
N MET A 146 -11.93 -1.44 -13.58
CA MET A 146 -11.07 -1.27 -14.76
C MET A 146 -10.39 0.11 -14.76
N ILE A 147 -11.13 1.16 -14.41
CA ILE A 147 -10.62 2.53 -14.31
C ILE A 147 -9.59 2.61 -13.18
N HIS A 148 -9.91 2.09 -12.00
CA HIS A 148 -9.02 2.02 -10.85
C HIS A 148 -7.71 1.30 -11.16
N SER A 149 -7.78 0.10 -11.77
CA SER A 149 -6.61 -0.69 -12.14
C SER A 149 -5.75 0.02 -13.18
N THR A 150 -6.39 0.74 -14.14
CA THR A 150 -5.68 1.51 -15.16
C THR A 150 -5.03 2.75 -14.56
N GLU A 151 -5.72 3.48 -13.67
CA GLU A 151 -5.17 4.61 -12.93
C GLU A 151 -3.90 4.22 -12.17
N LEU A 152 -3.95 3.11 -11.40
CA LEU A 152 -2.79 2.59 -10.68
C LEU A 152 -1.65 2.17 -11.61
N SER A 153 -1.95 1.63 -12.79
CA SER A 153 -0.92 1.33 -13.79
C SER A 153 -0.20 2.60 -14.24
N PHE A 154 -0.94 3.66 -14.58
CA PHE A 154 -0.35 4.95 -14.95
C PHE A 154 0.42 5.57 -13.78
N GLU A 155 -0.10 5.50 -12.56
CA GLU A 155 0.62 5.94 -11.36
C GLU A 155 2.01 5.29 -11.30
N LYS A 156 2.08 3.97 -11.43
CA LYS A 156 3.35 3.24 -11.33
C LYS A 156 4.28 3.48 -12.52
N ILE A 157 3.73 3.72 -13.72
CA ILE A 157 4.49 4.13 -14.90
C ILE A 157 5.09 5.53 -14.69
N PHE A 158 4.31 6.51 -14.20
CA PHE A 158 4.84 7.84 -13.90
C PHE A 158 5.90 7.81 -12.79
N GLN A 159 5.69 6.99 -11.75
CA GLN A 159 6.68 6.76 -10.72
C GLN A 159 7.97 6.15 -11.28
N SER A 160 7.89 5.18 -12.21
CA SER A 160 9.06 4.50 -12.79
C SER A 160 10.00 5.44 -13.55
N VAL A 161 9.46 6.51 -14.12
CA VAL A 161 10.23 7.57 -14.78
C VAL A 161 10.54 8.76 -13.87
N GLY A 162 10.24 8.64 -12.57
CA GLY A 162 10.56 9.63 -11.54
C GLY A 162 9.62 10.84 -11.47
N ARG A 163 8.45 10.79 -12.11
CA ARG A 163 7.47 11.89 -12.07
C ARG A 163 6.54 11.79 -10.85
N MET A 164 7.14 11.72 -9.63
CA MET A 164 6.40 11.59 -8.37
C MET A 164 5.44 12.75 -8.08
N LYS A 165 5.81 13.97 -8.49
CA LYS A 165 4.93 15.15 -8.33
C LYS A 165 3.62 14.99 -9.12
N THR A 166 3.67 14.38 -10.30
CA THR A 166 2.46 14.12 -11.09
C THR A 166 1.58 13.09 -10.37
N SER A 167 2.18 12.04 -9.81
CA SER A 167 1.44 11.04 -9.03
C SER A 167 0.79 11.67 -7.78
N MET A 168 1.50 12.55 -7.08
CA MET A 168 0.95 13.30 -5.94
C MET A 168 -0.22 14.20 -6.35
N ILE A 169 -0.11 14.93 -7.44
CA ILE A 169 -1.17 15.82 -7.94
C ILE A 169 -2.39 15.00 -8.37
N SER A 170 -2.18 13.90 -9.10
CA SER A 170 -3.26 13.05 -9.57
C SER A 170 -4.04 12.45 -8.40
N LEU A 171 -3.34 11.82 -7.44
CA LEU A 171 -3.97 11.26 -6.24
C LEU A 171 -4.64 12.33 -5.39
N GLY A 172 -3.97 13.46 -5.16
CA GLY A 172 -4.54 14.59 -4.40
C GLY A 172 -5.81 15.14 -5.02
N SER A 173 -5.84 15.28 -6.36
CA SER A 173 -7.04 15.73 -7.08
C SER A 173 -8.16 14.69 -7.03
N SER A 174 -7.83 13.40 -7.16
CA SER A 174 -8.78 12.29 -7.03
C SER A 174 -9.46 12.33 -5.65
N CYS A 175 -8.67 12.42 -4.57
CA CYS A 175 -9.16 12.51 -3.20
C CYS A 175 -9.99 13.80 -2.97
N MET A 176 -9.54 14.94 -3.48
CA MET A 176 -10.24 16.22 -3.31
C MET A 176 -11.61 16.19 -3.98
N ILE A 177 -11.70 15.69 -5.20
CA ILE A 177 -12.96 15.56 -5.94
C ILE A 177 -13.90 14.62 -5.21
N ASN A 178 -13.41 13.51 -4.72
CA ASN A 178 -14.22 12.58 -3.94
C ASN A 178 -14.77 13.26 -2.68
N ILE A 179 -13.93 13.90 -1.85
CA ILE A 179 -14.36 14.62 -0.62
C ILE A 179 -15.43 15.68 -0.93
N ILE A 180 -15.35 16.35 -2.08
CA ILE A 180 -16.35 17.35 -2.48
C ILE A 180 -17.63 16.67 -2.94
N LEU A 181 -17.55 15.60 -3.72
CA LEU A 181 -18.71 14.92 -4.30
C LEU A 181 -19.46 14.06 -3.27
N ASP A 182 -18.79 13.52 -2.26
CA ASP A 182 -19.43 12.70 -1.23
C ASP A 182 -20.65 13.38 -0.61
N PRO A 183 -20.53 14.55 0.04
CA PRO A 183 -21.70 15.20 0.63
C PRO A 183 -22.74 15.66 -0.41
N LEU A 184 -22.29 16.03 -1.62
CA LEU A 184 -23.20 16.48 -2.68
C LEU A 184 -24.09 15.33 -3.20
N LEU A 185 -23.50 14.15 -3.42
CA LEU A 185 -24.19 13.00 -3.97
C LEU A 185 -24.86 12.13 -2.89
N ILE A 186 -24.28 12.05 -1.69
CA ILE A 186 -24.87 11.28 -0.59
C ILE A 186 -26.15 11.96 -0.10
N PHE A 187 -26.10 13.26 0.19
CA PHE A 187 -27.18 14.00 0.84
C PHE A 187 -28.01 14.87 -0.12
N GLY A 188 -27.68 14.89 -1.41
CA GLY A 188 -28.44 15.67 -2.39
C GLY A 188 -28.31 17.18 -2.20
N ILE A 189 -27.09 17.70 -1.98
CA ILE A 189 -26.88 19.13 -1.75
C ILE A 189 -26.86 19.89 -3.08
N GLY A 190 -27.63 20.97 -3.16
CA GLY A 190 -27.69 21.84 -4.34
C GLY A 190 -28.48 21.21 -5.48
N PRO A 191 -27.93 21.17 -6.73
CA PRO A 191 -28.63 20.63 -7.89
C PRO A 191 -28.55 19.08 -8.00
N PHE A 192 -27.86 18.42 -7.07
CA PHE A 192 -27.64 16.99 -7.10
C PHE A 192 -28.78 16.21 -6.44
N PRO A 193 -29.23 15.08 -7.00
CA PRO A 193 -30.21 14.21 -6.35
C PRO A 193 -29.56 13.50 -5.15
N GLU A 194 -30.36 13.25 -4.11
CA GLU A 194 -29.94 12.40 -2.99
C GLU A 194 -29.80 10.95 -3.46
N MET A 195 -28.58 10.45 -3.47
CA MET A 195 -28.26 9.11 -3.97
C MET A 195 -27.86 8.13 -2.86
N GLY A 196 -27.70 8.63 -1.64
CA GLY A 196 -27.30 7.82 -0.50
C GLY A 196 -25.99 7.07 -0.75
N ILE A 197 -25.97 5.78 -0.44
CA ILE A 197 -24.77 4.93 -0.56
C ILE A 197 -24.27 4.79 -2.02
N ARG A 198 -25.18 4.93 -3.00
CA ARG A 198 -24.80 4.97 -4.43
C ARG A 198 -23.97 6.22 -4.73
N GLY A 199 -24.31 7.33 -4.08
CA GLY A 199 -23.56 8.60 -4.18
C GLY A 199 -22.11 8.46 -3.75
N ALA A 200 -21.85 7.81 -2.61
CA ALA A 200 -20.51 7.52 -2.12
C ALA A 200 -19.69 6.66 -3.12
N ALA A 201 -20.32 5.61 -3.67
CA ALA A 201 -19.67 4.75 -4.66
C ALA A 201 -19.34 5.51 -5.96
N LEU A 202 -20.26 6.37 -6.45
CA LEU A 202 -20.04 7.21 -7.63
C LEU A 202 -18.97 8.26 -7.40
N ALA A 203 -18.96 8.93 -6.25
CA ALA A 203 -17.93 9.92 -5.90
C ALA A 203 -16.54 9.30 -5.94
N THR A 204 -16.38 8.09 -5.39
CA THR A 204 -15.13 7.31 -5.46
C THR A 204 -14.74 7.02 -6.91
N GLY A 205 -15.66 6.53 -7.74
CA GLY A 205 -15.40 6.24 -9.15
C GLY A 205 -15.05 7.47 -9.98
N ILE A 206 -15.73 8.60 -9.75
CA ILE A 206 -15.44 9.88 -10.42
C ILE A 206 -14.05 10.39 -9.98
N GLY A 207 -13.71 10.31 -8.70
CA GLY A 207 -12.38 10.63 -8.20
C GLY A 207 -11.28 9.85 -8.93
N GLN A 208 -11.40 8.52 -9.01
CA GLN A 208 -10.47 7.65 -9.73
C GLN A 208 -10.40 7.98 -11.23
N THR A 209 -11.53 8.28 -11.85
CA THR A 209 -11.59 8.71 -13.26
C THR A 209 -10.83 10.02 -13.46
N THR A 210 -10.97 10.97 -12.53
CA THR A 210 -10.23 12.24 -12.58
C THR A 210 -8.73 12.01 -12.46
N GLY A 211 -8.29 11.15 -11.54
CA GLY A 211 -6.88 10.76 -11.41
C GLY A 211 -6.33 10.21 -12.71
N LEU A 212 -7.05 9.27 -13.35
CA LEU A 212 -6.67 8.71 -14.65
C LEU A 212 -6.61 9.79 -15.73
N CYS A 213 -7.59 10.69 -15.80
CA CYS A 213 -7.60 11.81 -16.77
C CYS A 213 -6.37 12.71 -16.62
N ILE A 214 -5.95 13.02 -15.39
CA ILE A 214 -4.74 13.81 -15.13
C ILE A 214 -3.49 13.12 -15.69
N TYR A 215 -3.34 11.80 -15.50
CA TYR A 215 -2.23 11.04 -16.08
C TYR A 215 -2.27 11.08 -17.62
N LEU A 216 -3.43 10.86 -18.23
CA LEU A 216 -3.59 10.89 -19.69
C LEU A 216 -3.29 12.29 -20.26
N LEU A 217 -3.81 13.34 -19.66
CA LEU A 217 -3.54 14.73 -20.07
C LEU A 217 -2.06 15.06 -19.90
N THR A 218 -1.47 14.72 -18.75
CA THR A 218 -0.05 14.97 -18.50
C THR A 218 0.85 14.21 -19.48
N SER A 219 0.48 12.99 -19.85
CA SER A 219 1.23 12.20 -20.84
C SER A 219 1.21 12.81 -22.25
N ARG A 220 0.13 13.52 -22.60
CA ARG A 220 0.03 14.26 -23.87
C ARG A 220 0.80 15.58 -23.86
N ILE A 221 0.69 16.35 -22.76
CA ILE A 221 1.35 17.68 -22.65
C ILE A 221 2.86 17.53 -22.46
N LYS A 222 3.27 16.58 -21.61
CA LYS A 222 4.67 16.26 -21.30
C LYS A 222 4.92 14.77 -21.54
N PRO A 223 5.21 14.35 -22.77
CA PRO A 223 5.40 12.94 -23.10
C PRO A 223 6.41 12.25 -22.18
N LEU A 224 6.13 10.99 -21.90
CA LEU A 224 7.05 10.08 -21.24
C LEU A 224 8.09 9.59 -22.26
N ASN A 225 9.28 9.14 -21.80
CA ASN A 225 10.25 8.43 -22.66
C ASN A 225 9.80 6.99 -22.99
N LEU A 226 8.50 6.75 -22.96
CA LEU A 226 7.86 5.48 -23.25
C LEU A 226 6.90 5.66 -24.43
N GLN A 227 6.91 4.70 -25.32
CA GLN A 227 6.05 4.72 -26.52
C GLN A 227 4.92 3.69 -26.34
N PHE A 228 3.68 4.11 -26.54
CA PHE A 228 2.51 3.24 -26.49
C PHE A 228 2.07 2.89 -27.92
N LYS A 229 2.86 2.05 -28.64
CA LYS A 229 2.51 1.55 -29.96
C LYS A 229 1.76 0.22 -29.84
N MET A 230 0.84 -0.07 -30.77
CA MET A 230 0.05 -1.31 -30.78
C MET A 230 0.92 -2.57 -30.71
N GLN A 231 2.10 -2.54 -31.33
CA GLN A 231 3.04 -3.67 -31.29
C GLN A 231 3.51 -4.02 -29.86
N TYR A 232 3.56 -3.05 -28.93
CA TYR A 232 4.01 -3.26 -27.56
C TYR A 232 2.93 -3.86 -26.65
N PHE A 233 1.65 -3.86 -27.10
CA PHE A 233 0.56 -4.51 -26.38
C PHE A 233 0.49 -6.03 -26.62
N LYS A 234 1.27 -6.56 -27.57
CA LYS A 234 1.33 -8.01 -27.77
C LYS A 234 1.94 -8.69 -26.55
N PRO A 235 1.24 -9.66 -25.91
CA PRO A 235 1.75 -10.33 -24.72
C PRO A 235 3.08 -11.06 -25.01
N ASP A 236 4.11 -10.74 -24.25
CA ASP A 236 5.39 -11.43 -24.24
C ASP A 236 5.52 -12.26 -22.95
N LYS A 237 5.74 -13.57 -23.10
CA LYS A 237 5.84 -14.51 -21.99
C LYS A 237 6.94 -14.12 -20.98
N ASN A 238 8.07 -13.58 -21.47
CA ASN A 238 9.19 -13.21 -20.61
C ASN A 238 8.86 -11.95 -19.80
N ILE A 239 8.18 -10.97 -20.42
CA ILE A 239 7.72 -9.77 -19.75
C ILE A 239 6.66 -10.16 -18.70
N CYS A 240 5.65 -10.93 -19.10
CA CYS A 240 4.62 -11.41 -18.18
C CYS A 240 5.25 -12.15 -16.99
N ARG A 241 6.17 -13.10 -17.23
CA ARG A 241 6.86 -13.82 -16.16
C ARG A 241 7.58 -12.90 -15.18
N ARG A 242 8.22 -11.83 -15.67
CA ARG A 242 8.89 -10.84 -14.80
C ARG A 242 7.87 -10.02 -13.99
N LEU A 243 6.78 -9.57 -14.61
CA LEU A 243 5.74 -8.81 -13.94
C LEU A 243 5.04 -9.64 -12.86
N TYR A 244 4.65 -10.88 -13.17
CA TYR A 244 4.05 -11.80 -12.20
C TYR A 244 5.06 -12.23 -11.11
N GLY A 245 6.33 -12.40 -11.45
CA GLY A 245 7.40 -12.75 -10.49
C GLY A 245 7.67 -11.69 -9.43
N ILE A 246 7.25 -10.43 -9.65
CA ILE A 246 7.31 -9.34 -8.67
C ILE A 246 5.90 -9.03 -8.14
N GLY A 247 4.91 -8.99 -9.03
CA GLY A 247 3.55 -8.57 -8.72
C GLY A 247 2.83 -9.50 -7.74
N ILE A 248 2.90 -10.83 -7.95
CA ILE A 248 2.30 -11.80 -7.01
C ILE A 248 2.92 -11.69 -5.62
N PRO A 249 4.25 -11.73 -5.45
CA PRO A 249 4.88 -11.50 -4.16
C PRO A 249 4.48 -10.17 -3.51
N ALA A 250 4.44 -9.08 -4.28
CA ALA A 250 4.06 -7.77 -3.74
C ALA A 250 2.58 -7.74 -3.29
N THR A 251 1.67 -8.36 -4.04
CA THR A 251 0.25 -8.52 -3.65
C THR A 251 0.13 -9.31 -2.35
N LEU A 252 0.82 -10.44 -2.25
CA LEU A 252 0.81 -11.27 -1.05
C LEU A 252 1.39 -10.52 0.16
N ASN A 253 2.46 -9.75 -0.03
CA ASN A 253 3.03 -8.91 1.02
C ASN A 253 2.01 -7.92 1.61
N MET A 254 1.06 -7.43 0.80
CA MET A 254 -0.01 -6.55 1.27
C MET A 254 -1.12 -7.30 2.02
N ALA A 255 -1.31 -8.58 1.77
CA ALA A 255 -2.33 -9.41 2.42
C ALA A 255 -1.86 -10.01 3.75
N LEU A 256 -0.56 -10.28 3.91
CA LEU A 256 0.00 -10.93 5.09
C LEU A 256 -0.32 -10.24 6.43
N PRO A 257 -0.28 -8.89 6.55
CA PRO A 257 -0.67 -8.21 7.80
C PRO A 257 -2.10 -8.51 8.23
N SER A 258 -3.04 -8.60 7.29
CA SER A 258 -4.45 -8.92 7.61
C SER A 258 -4.59 -10.33 8.18
N PHE A 259 -3.85 -11.29 7.62
CA PHE A 259 -3.80 -12.66 8.17
C PHE A 259 -3.22 -12.68 9.59
N LEU A 260 -2.13 -11.96 9.82
CA LEU A 260 -1.53 -11.82 11.15
C LEU A 260 -2.52 -11.24 12.17
N ILE A 261 -3.21 -10.14 11.81
CA ILE A 261 -4.17 -9.48 12.70
C ILE A 261 -5.29 -10.46 13.07
N SER A 262 -5.82 -11.21 12.11
CA SER A 262 -6.87 -12.20 12.38
C SER A 262 -6.40 -13.29 13.34
N ALA A 263 -5.20 -13.83 13.14
CA ALA A 263 -4.63 -14.86 13.99
C ALA A 263 -4.35 -14.34 15.41
N LEU A 264 -3.83 -13.12 15.55
CA LEU A 264 -3.60 -12.49 16.84
C LEU A 264 -4.91 -12.11 17.56
N ASN A 265 -5.95 -11.73 16.85
CA ASN A 265 -7.28 -11.49 17.43
C ASN A 265 -7.84 -12.77 18.07
N ILE A 266 -7.68 -13.93 17.40
CA ILE A 266 -8.10 -15.22 17.96
C ILE A 266 -7.30 -15.51 19.26
N LEU A 267 -5.98 -15.33 19.23
CA LEU A 267 -5.13 -15.56 20.40
C LEU A 267 -5.47 -14.59 21.54
N LEU A 268 -5.60 -13.30 21.28
CA LEU A 268 -5.88 -12.30 22.32
C LEU A 268 -7.30 -12.39 22.84
N GLY A 269 -8.26 -12.83 22.03
CA GLY A 269 -9.63 -13.11 22.45
C GLY A 269 -9.73 -14.20 23.54
N THR A 270 -8.73 -15.08 23.65
CA THR A 270 -8.67 -16.05 24.78
C THR A 270 -8.34 -15.39 26.13
N PHE A 271 -7.83 -14.14 26.11
CA PHE A 271 -7.52 -13.40 27.34
C PHE A 271 -8.65 -12.43 27.73
N SER A 272 -9.01 -11.50 26.83
CA SER A 272 -10.16 -10.60 27.01
C SER A 272 -10.45 -9.79 25.74
N ASP A 273 -11.69 -9.28 25.63
CA ASP A 273 -12.09 -8.35 24.54
C ASP A 273 -11.28 -7.05 24.58
N THR A 274 -10.87 -6.59 25.78
CA THR A 274 -10.00 -5.42 25.94
C THR A 274 -8.68 -5.60 25.17
N GLN A 275 -8.09 -6.79 25.18
CA GLN A 275 -6.81 -7.02 24.48
C GLN A 275 -6.98 -7.05 22.96
N VAL A 276 -8.09 -7.55 22.45
CA VAL A 276 -8.46 -7.50 21.04
C VAL A 276 -8.63 -6.03 20.60
N LEU A 277 -9.33 -5.22 21.40
CA LEU A 277 -9.49 -3.80 21.14
C LEU A 277 -8.13 -3.08 21.15
N VAL A 278 -7.26 -3.36 22.08
CA VAL A 278 -5.89 -2.81 22.17
C VAL A 278 -5.08 -3.14 20.91
N LEU A 279 -5.16 -4.37 20.40
CA LEU A 279 -4.50 -4.74 19.15
C LEU A 279 -5.03 -3.91 17.98
N GLY A 280 -6.34 -3.73 17.89
CA GLY A 280 -6.98 -2.89 16.86
C GLY A 280 -6.51 -1.44 16.91
N ILE A 281 -6.44 -0.83 18.11
CA ILE A 281 -5.92 0.52 18.32
C ILE A 281 -4.45 0.61 17.91
N TYR A 282 -3.64 -0.37 18.35
CA TYR A 282 -2.22 -0.45 17.95
C TYR A 282 -2.04 -0.44 16.43
N TYR A 283 -2.77 -1.27 15.68
CA TYR A 283 -2.62 -1.31 14.23
C TYR A 283 -3.07 -0.02 13.53
N LYS A 284 -4.08 0.67 14.06
CA LYS A 284 -4.47 2.00 13.58
C LYS A 284 -3.34 3.01 13.78
N LEU A 285 -2.75 3.07 14.99
CA LEU A 285 -1.60 3.94 15.29
C LEU A 285 -0.39 3.59 14.43
N GLN A 286 -0.04 2.31 14.33
CA GLN A 286 1.06 1.83 13.50
C GLN A 286 0.88 2.27 12.04
N SER A 287 -0.33 2.14 11.48
CA SER A 287 -0.60 2.56 10.10
C SER A 287 -0.21 4.01 9.87
N PHE A 288 -0.60 4.94 10.76
CA PHE A 288 -0.23 6.35 10.67
C PHE A 288 1.27 6.58 10.79
N LEU A 289 1.92 5.92 11.73
CA LEU A 289 3.37 6.07 11.96
C LEU A 289 4.22 5.55 10.79
N TYR A 290 3.71 4.55 10.07
CA TYR A 290 4.41 3.96 8.93
C TYR A 290 4.10 4.63 7.58
N LEU A 291 3.10 5.53 7.49
CA LEU A 291 2.79 6.25 6.24
C LEU A 291 4.02 6.96 5.64
N PRO A 292 4.80 7.76 6.40
CA PRO A 292 5.98 8.41 5.85
C PRO A 292 7.05 7.42 5.39
N ALA A 293 7.28 6.34 6.14
CA ALA A 293 8.23 5.30 5.77
C ALA A 293 7.83 4.61 4.46
N ASN A 294 6.56 4.25 4.31
CA ASN A 294 6.03 3.64 3.09
C ASN A 294 6.11 4.59 1.88
N GLY A 295 5.83 5.88 2.07
CA GLY A 295 6.01 6.90 1.04
C GLY A 295 7.45 7.02 0.58
N MET A 296 8.41 7.01 1.53
CA MET A 296 9.84 7.02 1.21
C MET A 296 10.27 5.79 0.41
N ILE A 297 9.76 4.59 0.76
CA ILE A 297 10.04 3.35 0.01
C ILE A 297 9.49 3.43 -1.42
N GLN A 298 8.29 3.98 -1.61
CA GLN A 298 7.76 4.18 -2.95
C GLN A 298 8.65 5.12 -3.79
N GLY A 299 9.18 6.18 -3.18
CA GLY A 299 10.15 7.07 -3.82
C GLY A 299 11.49 6.40 -4.12
N MET A 300 11.95 5.51 -3.25
CA MET A 300 13.21 4.77 -3.40
C MET A 300 13.17 3.76 -4.57
N ARG A 301 12.05 3.05 -4.76
CA ARG A 301 11.94 1.94 -5.72
C ARG A 301 12.44 2.29 -7.12
N PRO A 302 11.96 3.32 -7.83
CA PRO A 302 12.41 3.59 -9.20
C PRO A 302 13.86 4.01 -9.28
N ILE A 303 14.39 4.72 -8.26
CA ILE A 303 15.80 5.13 -8.22
C ILE A 303 16.68 3.88 -8.11
N MET A 304 16.32 2.97 -7.22
CA MET A 304 17.05 1.72 -7.01
C MET A 304 16.97 0.82 -8.24
N SER A 305 15.78 0.64 -8.81
CA SER A 305 15.55 -0.16 -10.02
C SER A 305 16.36 0.36 -11.21
N TYR A 306 16.38 1.68 -11.42
CA TYR A 306 17.15 2.32 -12.48
C TYR A 306 18.65 2.06 -12.32
N ASN A 307 19.22 2.31 -11.12
CA ASN A 307 20.65 2.11 -10.88
C ASN A 307 21.04 0.63 -10.89
N TYR A 308 20.14 -0.27 -10.45
CA TYR A 308 20.31 -1.70 -10.62
C TYR A 308 20.38 -2.11 -12.10
N GLY A 309 19.49 -1.57 -12.94
CA GLY A 309 19.50 -1.78 -14.38
C GLY A 309 20.75 -1.21 -15.07
N ALA A 310 21.24 -0.07 -14.58
CA ALA A 310 22.48 0.56 -15.04
C ALA A 310 23.77 -0.13 -14.55
N ARG A 311 23.65 -1.18 -13.73
CA ARG A 311 24.78 -1.91 -13.08
C ARG A 311 25.67 -1.02 -12.18
N GLU A 312 25.08 0.02 -11.58
CA GLU A 312 25.77 0.91 -10.64
C GLU A 312 25.67 0.37 -9.20
N SER A 313 26.39 -0.70 -8.91
CA SER A 313 26.32 -1.41 -7.63
C SER A 313 26.62 -0.53 -6.42
N SER A 314 27.64 0.31 -6.50
CA SER A 314 28.00 1.25 -5.44
C SER A 314 26.86 2.22 -5.11
N ARG A 315 26.16 2.68 -6.16
CA ARG A 315 25.05 3.60 -6.03
C ARG A 315 23.78 2.91 -5.47
N VAL A 316 23.51 1.66 -5.88
CA VAL A 316 22.45 0.82 -5.28
C VAL A 316 22.66 0.68 -3.78
N ARG A 317 23.90 0.43 -3.33
CA ARG A 317 24.26 0.37 -1.90
C ARG A 317 24.02 1.71 -1.19
N SER A 318 24.46 2.81 -1.79
CA SER A 318 24.28 4.15 -1.22
C SER A 318 22.79 4.51 -1.09
N ILE A 319 21.95 4.18 -2.11
CA ILE A 319 20.50 4.39 -2.08
C ILE A 319 19.88 3.60 -0.93
N TYR A 320 20.23 2.32 -0.79
CA TYR A 320 19.74 1.46 0.28
C TYR A 320 20.10 2.02 1.66
N GLN A 321 21.38 2.38 1.88
CA GLN A 321 21.85 2.91 3.16
C GLN A 321 21.19 4.24 3.51
N THR A 322 21.10 5.16 2.55
CA THR A 322 20.48 6.48 2.78
C THR A 322 18.98 6.32 3.09
N ALA A 323 18.26 5.48 2.34
CA ALA A 323 16.85 5.20 2.61
C ALA A 323 16.66 4.55 3.99
N LEU A 324 17.54 3.61 4.35
CA LEU A 324 17.53 2.96 5.65
C LEU A 324 17.70 3.97 6.80
N TYR A 325 18.68 4.88 6.70
CA TYR A 325 18.89 5.93 7.71
C TYR A 325 17.67 6.84 7.85
N ILE A 326 17.10 7.30 6.74
CA ILE A 326 15.91 8.17 6.77
C ILE A 326 14.72 7.44 7.44
N ILE A 327 14.47 6.18 7.06
CA ILE A 327 13.33 5.41 7.57
C ILE A 327 13.53 5.06 9.04
N ILE A 328 14.74 4.68 9.46
CA ILE A 328 15.04 4.46 10.88
C ILE A 328 14.79 5.73 11.69
N LEU A 329 15.20 6.92 11.21
CA LEU A 329 14.93 8.19 11.90
C LEU A 329 13.43 8.48 12.02
N ILE A 330 12.66 8.24 10.95
CA ILE A 330 11.19 8.39 10.96
C ILE A 330 10.57 7.47 12.01
N LEU A 331 10.94 6.18 12.00
CA LEU A 331 10.38 5.19 12.91
C LEU A 331 10.88 5.38 14.35
N LEU A 332 12.10 5.89 14.54
CA LEU A 332 12.60 6.27 15.85
C LEU A 332 11.79 7.44 16.43
N ALA A 333 11.46 8.45 15.62
CA ALA A 333 10.57 9.52 16.04
C ALA A 333 9.19 8.97 16.46
N GLY A 334 8.64 7.99 15.72
CA GLY A 334 7.43 7.26 16.09
C GLY A 334 7.58 6.49 17.42
N THR A 335 8.74 5.84 17.64
CA THR A 335 9.05 5.17 18.90
C THR A 335 9.05 6.15 20.06
N VAL A 336 9.76 7.28 19.93
CA VAL A 336 9.82 8.33 20.95
C VAL A 336 8.42 8.86 21.28
N LEU A 337 7.59 9.11 20.26
CA LEU A 337 6.21 9.57 20.45
C LEU A 337 5.39 8.53 21.25
N CYS A 338 5.48 7.24 20.89
CA CYS A 338 4.76 6.17 21.59
C CYS A 338 5.24 5.97 23.03
N LEU A 339 6.50 6.26 23.35
CA LEU A 339 7.03 6.18 24.71
C LEU A 339 6.68 7.41 25.55
N ALA A 340 6.69 8.60 24.95
CA ALA A 340 6.47 9.87 25.63
C ALA A 340 4.99 10.09 26.00
N VAL A 341 4.07 9.79 25.08
CA VAL A 341 2.63 10.12 25.22
C VAL A 341 1.70 8.93 24.90
N PRO A 342 1.94 7.73 25.45
CA PRO A 342 1.16 6.54 25.12
C PRO A 342 -0.32 6.68 25.49
N ASP A 343 -0.61 7.31 26.63
CA ASP A 343 -1.99 7.47 27.13
C ASP A 343 -2.82 8.34 26.20
N GLN A 344 -2.26 9.48 25.78
CA GLN A 344 -2.92 10.40 24.87
C GLN A 344 -3.21 9.74 23.52
N LEU A 345 -2.26 8.93 23.03
CA LEU A 345 -2.43 8.18 21.80
C LEU A 345 -3.56 7.15 21.88
N ILE A 346 -3.65 6.41 23.00
CA ILE A 346 -4.73 5.44 23.21
C ILE A 346 -6.06 6.17 23.45
N HIS A 347 -6.03 7.28 24.17
CA HIS A 347 -7.22 8.11 24.48
C HIS A 347 -7.91 8.64 23.21
N LEU A 348 -7.18 8.81 22.10
CA LEU A 348 -7.78 9.16 20.80
C LEU A 348 -8.82 8.14 20.32
N PHE A 349 -8.76 6.90 20.81
CA PHE A 349 -9.60 5.79 20.36
C PHE A 349 -10.51 5.21 21.43
N SER A 350 -10.22 5.42 22.73
CA SER A 350 -11.01 4.87 23.82
C SER A 350 -10.88 5.72 25.08
N ASN A 351 -12.02 5.95 25.75
CA ASN A 351 -12.09 6.65 27.04
C ASN A 351 -12.11 5.65 28.24
N ASN A 352 -12.09 4.34 27.97
CA ASN A 352 -12.11 3.32 29.00
C ASN A 352 -10.73 3.21 29.66
N THR A 353 -10.68 3.41 30.98
CA THR A 353 -9.44 3.37 31.78
C THR A 353 -8.70 2.04 31.66
N GLU A 354 -9.41 0.90 31.64
CA GLU A 354 -8.81 -0.40 31.46
C GLU A 354 -8.10 -0.52 30.12
N THR A 355 -8.75 -0.09 29.02
CA THR A 355 -8.19 -0.06 27.68
C THR A 355 -6.95 0.84 27.61
N ILE A 356 -6.99 2.02 28.27
CA ILE A 356 -5.85 2.94 28.28
C ILE A 356 -4.65 2.32 29.00
N VAL A 357 -4.85 1.69 30.15
CA VAL A 357 -3.77 1.04 30.92
C VAL A 357 -3.18 -0.15 30.14
N ALA A 358 -4.03 -1.01 29.57
CA ALA A 358 -3.60 -2.14 28.76
C ALA A 358 -2.88 -1.70 27.50
N GLY A 359 -3.44 -0.69 26.77
CA GLY A 359 -2.88 -0.13 25.54
C GLY A 359 -1.55 0.58 25.78
N ARG A 360 -1.40 1.34 26.87
CA ARG A 360 -0.12 1.94 27.29
C ARG A 360 0.97 0.88 27.40
N ARG A 361 0.66 -0.24 28.09
CA ARG A 361 1.62 -1.33 28.31
C ARG A 361 1.99 -1.99 26.98
N ALA A 362 1.01 -2.33 26.15
CA ALA A 362 1.22 -2.92 24.84
C ALA A 362 2.08 -2.00 23.94
N LEU A 363 1.70 -0.72 23.84
CA LEU A 363 2.37 0.25 22.96
C LEU A 363 3.84 0.46 23.37
N ARG A 364 4.12 0.58 24.68
CA ARG A 364 5.51 0.72 25.18
C ARG A 364 6.39 -0.48 24.87
N ILE A 365 5.83 -1.69 24.89
CA ILE A 365 6.58 -2.91 24.58
C ILE A 365 6.81 -3.03 23.06
N ILE A 366 5.77 -2.85 22.28
CA ILE A 366 5.84 -3.09 20.83
C ILE A 366 6.69 -2.02 20.11
N CYS A 367 6.57 -0.74 20.51
CA CYS A 367 7.25 0.37 19.80
C CYS A 367 8.78 0.27 19.83
N ILE A 368 9.38 -0.49 20.74
CA ILE A 368 10.83 -0.79 20.75
C ILE A 368 11.26 -1.41 19.41
N GLY A 369 10.39 -2.20 18.79
CA GLY A 369 10.65 -2.82 17.49
C GLY A 369 10.55 -1.89 16.28
N PHE A 370 9.94 -0.69 16.39
CA PHE A 370 9.65 0.15 15.21
C PHE A 370 10.92 0.55 14.44
N ALA A 371 11.91 1.11 15.12
CA ALA A 371 13.15 1.52 14.47
C ALA A 371 13.87 0.32 13.81
N VAL A 372 13.86 -0.84 14.47
CA VAL A 372 14.47 -2.08 13.97
C VAL A 372 13.73 -2.60 12.76
N SER A 373 12.40 -2.52 12.75
CA SER A 373 11.57 -2.94 11.62
C SER A 373 11.88 -2.20 10.32
N GLY A 374 12.42 -0.97 10.41
CA GLY A 374 12.89 -0.20 9.26
C GLY A 374 13.86 -1.00 8.37
N VAL A 375 14.68 -1.86 8.96
CA VAL A 375 15.62 -2.70 8.21
C VAL A 375 14.89 -3.69 7.30
N SER A 376 13.93 -4.43 7.83
CA SER A 376 13.16 -5.43 7.08
C SER A 376 12.27 -4.78 6.01
N VAL A 377 11.64 -3.66 6.34
CA VAL A 377 10.72 -2.93 5.46
C VAL A 377 11.48 -2.31 4.26
N VAL A 378 12.62 -1.65 4.52
CA VAL A 378 13.49 -1.11 3.46
C VAL A 378 14.05 -2.23 2.59
N THR A 379 14.48 -3.32 3.20
CA THR A 379 15.04 -4.47 2.48
C THR A 379 14.01 -5.11 1.56
N ALA A 380 12.79 -5.32 2.03
CA ALA A 380 11.71 -5.84 1.21
C ALA A 380 11.43 -4.96 -0.01
N GLY A 381 11.32 -3.63 0.20
CA GLY A 381 11.15 -2.67 -0.89
C GLY A 381 12.34 -2.62 -1.86
N ALA A 382 13.56 -2.75 -1.36
CA ALA A 382 14.78 -2.79 -2.16
C ALA A 382 14.86 -4.06 -3.03
N LEU A 383 14.48 -5.22 -2.47
CA LEU A 383 14.43 -6.49 -3.22
C LEU A 383 13.37 -6.45 -4.32
N GLU A 384 12.19 -5.89 -4.05
CA GLU A 384 11.16 -5.67 -5.07
C GLU A 384 11.69 -4.77 -6.19
N ALA A 385 12.36 -3.69 -5.84
CA ALA A 385 12.97 -2.76 -6.80
C ALA A 385 14.06 -3.42 -7.67
N MET A 386 14.81 -4.36 -7.12
CA MET A 386 15.79 -5.15 -7.86
C MET A 386 15.19 -6.32 -8.65
N GLY A 387 13.87 -6.45 -8.69
CA GLY A 387 13.20 -7.56 -9.36
C GLY A 387 13.25 -8.89 -8.61
N LYS A 388 13.60 -8.87 -7.33
CA LYS A 388 13.74 -10.05 -6.46
C LYS A 388 12.50 -10.25 -5.56
N GLY A 389 11.29 -10.18 -6.14
CA GLY A 389 10.02 -10.20 -5.40
C GLY A 389 9.85 -11.42 -4.49
N ILE A 390 10.31 -12.61 -4.91
CA ILE A 390 10.22 -13.83 -4.09
C ILE A 390 11.02 -13.68 -2.79
N HIS A 391 12.20 -13.05 -2.83
CA HIS A 391 12.99 -12.83 -1.61
C HIS A 391 12.33 -11.81 -0.67
N SER A 392 11.63 -10.80 -1.22
CA SER A 392 10.79 -9.88 -0.43
C SER A 392 9.66 -10.64 0.27
N LEU A 393 8.96 -11.51 -0.46
CA LEU A 393 7.88 -12.34 0.10
C LEU A 393 8.39 -13.27 1.20
N LEU A 394 9.56 -13.90 1.02
CA LEU A 394 10.15 -14.75 2.06
C LEU A 394 10.41 -13.99 3.36
N ILE A 395 10.92 -12.75 3.28
CA ILE A 395 11.09 -11.89 4.47
C ILE A 395 9.75 -11.61 5.14
N SER A 396 8.73 -11.27 4.35
CA SER A 396 7.39 -10.98 4.88
C SER A 396 6.71 -12.22 5.48
N CYS A 397 6.79 -13.38 4.83
CA CYS A 397 6.28 -14.64 5.38
C CYS A 397 6.98 -14.99 6.69
N MET A 398 8.30 -14.84 6.74
CA MET A 398 9.07 -15.08 7.95
C MET A 398 8.63 -14.14 9.09
N ARG A 399 8.44 -12.84 8.78
CA ARG A 399 8.00 -11.83 9.74
C ARG A 399 6.59 -12.09 10.22
N TYR A 400 5.61 -12.25 9.32
CA TYR A 400 4.17 -12.24 9.64
C TYR A 400 3.60 -13.61 9.97
N ILE A 401 4.27 -14.72 9.64
CA ILE A 401 3.76 -16.07 9.86
C ILE A 401 4.75 -16.87 10.71
N VAL A 402 5.98 -17.05 10.23
CA VAL A 402 6.92 -18.04 10.76
C VAL A 402 7.48 -17.63 12.14
N LEU A 403 7.67 -16.34 12.38
CA LEU A 403 8.25 -15.86 13.64
C LEU A 403 7.19 -15.36 14.60
N ILE A 404 6.41 -14.34 14.20
CA ILE A 404 5.56 -13.64 15.17
C ILE A 404 4.45 -14.54 15.75
N LEU A 405 3.80 -15.39 14.94
CA LEU A 405 2.70 -16.23 15.42
C LEU A 405 3.20 -17.32 16.42
N PRO A 406 4.24 -18.11 16.09
CA PRO A 406 4.76 -19.07 17.06
C PRO A 406 5.33 -18.41 18.33
N LEU A 407 6.05 -17.28 18.18
CA LEU A 407 6.57 -16.55 19.34
C LEU A 407 5.44 -15.98 20.20
N ALA A 408 4.41 -15.40 19.60
CA ALA A 408 3.24 -14.89 20.33
C ALA A 408 2.53 -16.03 21.09
N PHE A 409 2.34 -17.18 20.44
CA PHE A 409 1.72 -18.34 21.06
C PHE A 409 2.57 -18.89 22.22
N ILE A 410 3.87 -19.12 22.01
CA ILE A 410 4.78 -19.64 23.05
C ILE A 410 4.87 -18.67 24.22
N PHE A 411 5.13 -17.38 23.94
CA PHE A 411 5.29 -16.38 24.99
C PHE A 411 3.99 -16.08 25.74
N SER A 412 2.83 -16.22 25.08
CA SER A 412 1.54 -16.09 25.74
C SER A 412 1.36 -17.15 26.87
N HIS A 413 1.88 -18.33 26.63
CA HIS A 413 1.81 -19.40 27.62
C HIS A 413 2.69 -19.14 28.87
N PHE A 414 3.89 -18.55 28.68
CA PHE A 414 4.83 -18.29 29.78
C PHE A 414 4.62 -16.95 30.49
N PHE A 415 4.24 -15.91 29.73
CA PHE A 415 4.19 -14.51 30.19
C PHE A 415 2.80 -13.87 30.05
N GLY A 416 1.77 -14.69 29.73
CA GLY A 416 0.42 -14.18 29.45
C GLY A 416 0.37 -13.17 28.29
N VAL A 417 -0.54 -12.23 28.39
CA VAL A 417 -0.73 -11.19 27.36
C VAL A 417 0.54 -10.41 27.04
N ASN A 418 1.38 -10.11 28.04
CA ASN A 418 2.63 -9.38 27.79
C ASN A 418 3.57 -10.16 26.88
N GLY A 419 3.54 -11.49 26.93
CA GLY A 419 4.30 -12.34 26.04
C GLY A 419 3.95 -12.11 24.58
N VAL A 420 2.66 -11.93 24.26
CA VAL A 420 2.21 -11.60 22.91
C VAL A 420 2.84 -10.30 22.42
N TRP A 421 2.86 -9.26 23.28
CA TRP A 421 3.46 -7.97 22.91
C TRP A 421 4.98 -8.03 22.73
N HIS A 422 5.66 -8.83 23.53
CA HIS A 422 7.11 -9.04 23.39
C HIS A 422 7.47 -9.78 22.08
N ALA A 423 6.60 -10.65 21.57
CA ALA A 423 6.82 -11.32 20.30
C ALA A 423 7.03 -10.35 19.12
N PHE A 424 6.42 -9.14 19.15
CA PHE A 424 6.55 -8.16 18.08
C PHE A 424 8.01 -7.69 17.91
N TRP A 425 8.61 -7.11 18.95
CA TRP A 425 9.96 -6.55 18.80
C TRP A 425 11.04 -7.62 18.60
N ILE A 426 10.87 -8.80 19.21
CA ILE A 426 11.79 -9.93 19.02
C ILE A 426 11.75 -10.40 17.57
N THR A 427 10.56 -10.51 17.00
CA THR A 427 10.39 -10.82 15.56
C THR A 427 11.11 -9.80 14.70
N GLU A 428 10.98 -8.49 15.01
CA GLU A 428 11.63 -7.44 14.21
C GLU A 428 13.16 -7.57 14.26
N VAL A 429 13.76 -7.89 15.41
CA VAL A 429 15.21 -8.09 15.53
C VAL A 429 15.68 -9.27 14.68
N ILE A 430 15.01 -10.42 14.78
CA ILE A 430 15.38 -11.62 14.02
C ILE A 430 15.21 -11.35 12.50
N THR A 431 14.09 -10.70 12.13
CA THR A 431 13.82 -10.37 10.73
C THR A 431 14.80 -9.34 10.18
N ALA A 432 15.23 -8.36 10.98
CA ALA A 432 16.23 -7.38 10.58
C ALA A 432 17.58 -8.03 10.25
N VAL A 433 18.02 -8.97 11.07
CA VAL A 433 19.27 -9.72 10.82
C VAL A 433 19.15 -10.55 9.55
N THR A 434 18.10 -11.34 9.43
CA THR A 434 17.92 -12.23 8.27
C THR A 434 17.70 -11.47 6.98
N SER A 435 16.93 -10.38 6.98
CA SER A 435 16.73 -9.52 5.82
C SER A 435 18.02 -8.86 5.38
N SER A 436 18.85 -8.39 6.31
CA SER A 436 20.18 -7.84 6.00
C SER A 436 21.07 -8.89 5.32
N LEU A 437 21.11 -10.12 5.81
CA LEU A 437 21.86 -11.20 5.20
C LEU A 437 21.37 -11.52 3.78
N ILE A 438 20.05 -11.55 3.56
CA ILE A 438 19.46 -11.75 2.23
C ILE A 438 19.87 -10.62 1.29
N PHE A 439 19.77 -9.36 1.74
CA PHE A 439 20.17 -8.21 0.93
C PHE A 439 21.64 -8.29 0.53
N TYR A 440 22.55 -8.54 1.48
CA TYR A 440 23.98 -8.64 1.17
C TYR A 440 24.32 -9.75 0.20
N ARG A 441 23.66 -10.91 0.29
CA ARG A 441 23.81 -11.99 -0.69
C ARG A 441 23.38 -11.58 -2.10
N GLN A 442 22.21 -10.93 -2.21
CA GLN A 442 21.69 -10.44 -3.49
C GLN A 442 22.52 -9.29 -4.07
N TYR A 443 23.04 -8.43 -3.20
CA TYR A 443 23.93 -7.33 -3.58
C TYR A 443 25.26 -7.84 -4.12
N ARG A 444 25.93 -8.80 -3.45
CA ARG A 444 27.19 -9.41 -3.92
C ARG A 444 27.07 -10.08 -5.27
N ALA A 445 25.91 -10.54 -5.66
CA ALA A 445 25.68 -11.13 -6.99
C ALA A 445 25.66 -10.06 -8.12
N ILE A 446 25.71 -8.77 -7.80
CA ILE A 446 25.71 -7.65 -8.74
C ILE A 446 27.03 -6.88 -8.70
N ALA A 447 27.71 -6.88 -7.56
CA ALA A 447 29.02 -6.23 -7.37
C ALA A 447 30.14 -7.06 -8.00
#